data_ab89b4e0135c9e244e1aa2368ad83b95
#
_entry.id   ab89b4e0135c9e244e1aa2368ad83b95
#
_cell.length_a   1.000
_cell.length_b   1.000
_cell.length_c   1.000
_cell.angle_alpha   90.00
_cell.angle_beta   90.00
_cell.angle_gamma   90.00
#
_symmetry.space_group_name_H-M   'P 1'
#
loop_
_entity.id
_entity.type
_entity.pdbx_description
1 polymer ?
#
loop_
_entity_poly.entity_id
_entity_poly.type
_entity_poly.pdbx_seq_one_letter_code
_entity_poly.pdbx_strand_id
1 'polypeptide(L)'
;HDNLAYARMALEAGFPVMLEKPAAMALEEHRKLVDVARRKHLHVQMIYLFRYMSATLEMLPRARGGALGRMYEFPARLPKDLGDYDRFVEELRLYRGGIFFEMAGHVIDMMMRILGPPRAVTPFLGHHHEKPGAFADNGIAIFEFEHAWGIIEVPILEIVTASRRIEVYGTKGACVIPHLGSGHLANKNIQTVEVAREGKAGWEQI
;
A
#
# COMPACT_ATOMS: atom_id res chain seq x y z
N HIS A 1 -14.60 -0.49 14.28
CA HIS A 1 -13.33 -0.23 14.99
C HIS A 1 -13.00 -1.22 16.10
N ASP A 2 -13.76 -2.30 16.22
CA ASP A 2 -13.57 -3.32 17.26
C ASP A 2 -12.50 -4.36 16.89
N ASN A 3 -11.91 -4.28 15.69
CA ASN A 3 -10.93 -5.26 15.21
C ASN A 3 -9.78 -5.49 16.20
N LEU A 4 -9.30 -4.41 16.82
CA LEU A 4 -8.22 -4.48 17.80
C LEU A 4 -8.63 -5.21 19.08
N ALA A 5 -9.86 -4.95 19.57
CA ALA A 5 -10.40 -5.61 20.74
C ALA A 5 -10.59 -7.11 20.51
N TYR A 6 -11.19 -7.49 19.37
CA TYR A 6 -11.35 -8.90 19.00
C TYR A 6 -10.02 -9.60 18.76
N ALA A 7 -9.05 -8.94 18.12
CA ALA A 7 -7.71 -9.48 17.93
C ALA A 7 -7.03 -9.76 19.29
N ARG A 8 -7.15 -8.83 20.24
CA ARG A 8 -6.62 -9.00 21.58
C ARG A 8 -7.29 -10.17 22.32
N MET A 9 -8.62 -10.26 22.28
CA MET A 9 -9.36 -11.36 22.88
C MET A 9 -8.91 -12.72 22.32
N ALA A 10 -8.76 -12.84 21.00
CA ALA A 10 -8.31 -14.06 20.37
C ALA A 10 -6.88 -14.45 20.82
N LEU A 11 -5.96 -13.49 20.85
CA LEU A 11 -4.59 -13.73 21.33
C LEU A 11 -4.56 -14.14 22.80
N GLU A 12 -5.34 -13.48 23.66
CA GLU A 12 -5.43 -13.85 25.08
C GLU A 12 -5.98 -15.28 25.25
N ALA A 13 -6.91 -15.69 24.38
CA ALA A 13 -7.45 -17.05 24.33
C ALA A 13 -6.50 -18.07 23.68
N GLY A 14 -5.32 -17.68 23.21
CA GLY A 14 -4.31 -18.58 22.64
C GLY A 14 -4.41 -18.82 21.12
N PHE A 15 -5.18 -18.00 20.40
CA PHE A 15 -5.33 -18.15 18.94
C PHE A 15 -4.49 -17.13 18.17
N PRO A 16 -3.82 -17.55 17.07
CA PRO A 16 -3.21 -16.61 16.13
C PRO A 16 -4.27 -15.81 15.39
N VAL A 17 -3.90 -14.62 14.91
CA VAL A 17 -4.86 -13.67 14.34
C VAL A 17 -4.42 -13.23 12.95
N MET A 18 -5.37 -13.22 12.01
CA MET A 18 -5.31 -12.44 10.78
C MET A 18 -6.15 -11.18 10.99
N LEU A 19 -5.53 -10.01 10.82
CA LEU A 19 -6.12 -8.72 11.17
C LEU A 19 -6.24 -7.83 9.93
N GLU A 20 -7.46 -7.33 9.68
CA GLU A 20 -7.70 -6.33 8.64
C GLU A 20 -7.06 -4.98 8.97
N LYS A 21 -6.68 -4.28 7.91
CA LYS A 21 -6.18 -2.91 8.00
C LYS A 21 -7.33 -1.90 8.23
N PRO A 22 -7.09 -0.80 8.91
CA PRO A 22 -5.90 -0.54 9.72
C PRO A 22 -5.91 -1.36 11.01
N ALA A 23 -4.74 -1.80 11.46
CA ALA A 23 -4.62 -2.58 12.71
C ALA A 23 -5.08 -1.78 13.93
N ALA A 24 -4.74 -0.50 13.97
CA ALA A 24 -5.06 0.43 15.04
C ALA A 24 -5.01 1.86 14.51
N MET A 25 -5.68 2.77 15.20
CA MET A 25 -5.65 4.21 14.90
C MET A 25 -4.42 4.90 15.48
N ALA A 26 -3.84 4.33 16.53
CA ALA A 26 -2.65 4.83 17.19
C ALA A 26 -1.56 3.77 17.25
N LEU A 27 -0.31 4.20 17.06
CA LEU A 27 0.86 3.32 17.09
C LEU A 27 1.00 2.58 18.43
N GLU A 28 0.64 3.23 19.53
CA GLU A 28 0.73 2.67 20.87
C GLU A 28 -0.22 1.47 21.05
N GLU A 29 -1.42 1.54 20.49
CA GLU A 29 -2.39 0.44 20.52
C GLU A 29 -1.88 -0.75 19.71
N HIS A 30 -1.28 -0.47 18.55
CA HIS A 30 -0.65 -1.50 17.72
C HIS A 30 0.51 -2.19 18.46
N ARG A 31 1.37 -1.42 19.13
CA ARG A 31 2.47 -1.96 19.95
C ARG A 31 1.96 -2.89 21.04
N LYS A 32 0.92 -2.49 21.77
CA LYS A 32 0.29 -3.33 22.80
C LYS A 32 -0.20 -4.67 22.24
N LEU A 33 -0.81 -4.67 21.06
CA LEU A 33 -1.24 -5.91 20.41
C LEU A 33 -0.05 -6.82 20.06
N VAL A 34 1.01 -6.24 19.48
CA VAL A 34 2.24 -6.98 19.14
C VAL A 34 2.90 -7.56 20.40
N ASP A 35 2.89 -6.84 21.51
CA ASP A 35 3.45 -7.31 22.79
C ASP A 35 2.64 -8.48 23.37
N VAL A 36 1.32 -8.47 23.25
CA VAL A 36 0.49 -9.63 23.62
C VAL A 36 0.87 -10.85 22.77
N ALA A 37 0.94 -10.68 21.46
CA ALA A 37 1.30 -11.77 20.56
C ALA A 37 2.68 -12.35 20.87
N ARG A 38 3.67 -11.50 21.13
CA ARG A 38 5.04 -11.93 21.51
C ARG A 38 5.04 -12.71 22.82
N ARG A 39 4.39 -12.22 23.88
CA ARG A 39 4.32 -12.92 25.17
C ARG A 39 3.64 -14.28 25.07
N LYS A 40 2.67 -14.41 24.18
CA LYS A 40 1.92 -15.65 23.94
C LYS A 40 2.58 -16.57 22.91
N HIS A 41 3.67 -16.14 22.27
CA HIS A 41 4.30 -16.85 21.14
C HIS A 41 3.32 -17.12 19.99
N LEU A 42 2.41 -16.17 19.72
CA LEU A 42 1.40 -16.26 18.68
C LEU A 42 1.71 -15.31 17.51
N HIS A 43 1.18 -15.64 16.34
CA HIS A 43 1.31 -14.83 15.15
C HIS A 43 0.14 -13.84 15.00
N VAL A 44 0.46 -12.60 14.62
CA VAL A 44 -0.49 -11.63 14.09
C VAL A 44 -0.06 -11.30 12.68
N GLN A 45 -0.94 -11.53 11.73
CA GLN A 45 -0.70 -11.20 10.33
C GLN A 45 -1.67 -10.12 9.87
N MET A 46 -1.12 -9.02 9.35
CA MET A 46 -1.91 -8.00 8.66
C MET A 46 -2.35 -8.51 7.29
N ILE A 47 -3.61 -8.29 6.95
CA ILE A 47 -4.16 -8.64 5.64
C ILE A 47 -3.81 -7.52 4.65
N TYR A 48 -2.61 -7.58 4.09
CA TYR A 48 -2.20 -6.77 2.97
C TYR A 48 -2.38 -7.57 1.67
N LEU A 49 -3.56 -7.48 1.07
CA LEU A 49 -3.96 -8.28 -0.09
C LEU A 49 -2.97 -8.21 -1.25
N PHE A 50 -2.35 -7.05 -1.45
CA PHE A 50 -1.39 -6.86 -2.54
C PHE A 50 -0.18 -7.80 -2.47
N ARG A 51 0.16 -8.32 -1.28
CA ARG A 51 1.23 -9.33 -1.13
C ARG A 51 0.99 -10.59 -1.95
N TYR A 52 -0.27 -10.93 -2.19
CA TYR A 52 -0.71 -12.21 -2.75
C TYR A 52 -1.27 -12.09 -4.16
N MET A 53 -1.22 -10.90 -4.75
CA MET A 53 -1.63 -10.71 -6.13
C MET A 53 -0.56 -11.25 -7.09
N SER A 54 -0.97 -11.90 -8.19
CA SER A 54 -0.03 -12.53 -9.13
C SER A 54 1.06 -11.57 -9.61
N ALA A 55 0.69 -10.35 -9.99
CA ALA A 55 1.65 -9.35 -10.43
C ALA A 55 2.68 -8.96 -9.35
N THR A 56 2.27 -8.87 -8.08
CA THR A 56 3.21 -8.56 -7.00
C THR A 56 4.10 -9.75 -6.64
N LEU A 57 3.60 -10.97 -6.77
CA LEU A 57 4.39 -12.20 -6.62
C LEU A 57 5.47 -12.32 -7.71
N GLU A 58 5.21 -11.79 -8.91
CA GLU A 58 6.18 -11.71 -10.00
C GLU A 58 7.18 -10.53 -9.82
N MET A 59 6.70 -9.37 -9.39
CA MET A 59 7.54 -8.18 -9.20
C MET A 59 8.54 -8.35 -8.06
N LEU A 60 8.10 -8.85 -6.91
CA LEU A 60 8.89 -8.87 -5.67
C LEU A 60 10.20 -9.67 -5.78
N PRO A 61 10.23 -10.90 -6.33
CA PRO A 61 11.47 -11.64 -6.51
C PRO A 61 12.45 -10.93 -7.46
N ARG A 62 11.96 -10.30 -8.52
CA ARG A 62 12.81 -9.55 -9.48
C ARG A 62 13.45 -8.34 -8.83
N ALA A 63 12.68 -7.57 -8.09
CA ALA A 63 13.19 -6.40 -7.36
C ALA A 63 14.23 -6.81 -6.32
N ARG A 64 13.97 -7.86 -5.51
CA ARG A 64 14.86 -8.30 -4.44
C ARG A 64 16.03 -9.16 -4.91
N GLY A 65 15.87 -9.86 -6.01
CA GLY A 65 16.89 -10.77 -6.56
C GLY A 65 18.02 -10.08 -7.32
N GLY A 66 18.06 -8.75 -7.34
CA GLY A 66 19.12 -7.98 -8.00
C GLY A 66 18.97 -7.84 -9.51
N ALA A 67 17.90 -8.37 -10.11
CA ALA A 67 17.67 -8.29 -11.57
C ALA A 67 17.50 -6.86 -12.07
N LEU A 68 17.07 -5.93 -11.21
CA LEU A 68 16.91 -4.52 -11.55
C LEU A 68 18.15 -3.68 -11.19
N GLY A 69 19.20 -4.28 -10.64
CA GLY A 69 20.36 -3.55 -10.13
C GLY A 69 20.04 -2.81 -8.82
N ARG A 70 20.71 -1.67 -8.56
CA ARG A 70 20.42 -0.82 -7.42
C ARG A 70 19.15 -0.02 -7.71
N MET A 71 18.11 -0.22 -6.91
CA MET A 71 16.85 0.52 -7.03
C MET A 71 17.05 1.98 -6.60
N TYR A 72 16.40 2.89 -7.30
CA TYR A 72 16.48 4.32 -7.03
C TYR A 72 15.11 5.00 -6.93
N GLU A 73 14.04 4.36 -7.39
CA GLU A 73 12.70 4.94 -7.33
C GLU A 73 11.61 3.88 -7.24
N PHE A 74 10.57 4.20 -6.43
CA PHE A 74 9.36 3.40 -6.26
C PHE A 74 8.13 4.32 -6.31
N PRO A 75 7.60 4.64 -7.50
CA PRO A 75 6.32 5.33 -7.64
C PRO A 75 5.16 4.37 -7.48
N ALA A 76 4.11 4.81 -6.79
CA ALA A 76 2.84 4.09 -6.71
C ALA A 76 1.66 5.04 -6.64
N ARG A 77 0.61 4.72 -7.38
CA ARG A 77 -0.63 5.49 -7.40
C ARG A 77 -1.82 4.58 -7.15
N LEU A 78 -2.64 4.94 -6.15
CA LEU A 78 -3.83 4.18 -5.75
C LEU A 78 -5.06 5.07 -5.73
N PRO A 79 -5.60 5.42 -6.89
CA PRO A 79 -6.81 6.22 -6.95
C PRO A 79 -8.01 5.42 -6.43
N LYS A 80 -8.99 6.15 -5.86
CA LYS A 80 -10.36 5.69 -5.66
C LYS A 80 -11.32 6.51 -6.52
N ASP A 81 -12.47 5.92 -6.80
CA ASP A 81 -13.55 6.56 -7.52
C ASP A 81 -14.23 7.63 -6.63
N LEU A 82 -14.58 8.75 -7.24
CA LEU A 82 -15.33 9.81 -6.57
C LEU A 82 -16.70 9.32 -6.06
N GLY A 83 -17.30 8.32 -6.72
CA GLY A 83 -18.53 7.69 -6.25
C GLY A 83 -18.39 6.98 -4.89
N ASP A 84 -17.17 6.61 -4.51
CA ASP A 84 -16.87 6.08 -3.18
C ASP A 84 -16.79 7.18 -2.10
N TYR A 85 -16.69 8.46 -2.47
CA TYR A 85 -16.52 9.56 -1.54
C TYR A 85 -17.66 9.64 -0.52
N ASP A 86 -18.89 9.74 -1.00
CA ASP A 86 -20.06 9.85 -0.13
C ASP A 86 -20.31 8.58 0.69
N ARG A 87 -19.96 7.42 0.15
CA ARG A 87 -20.11 6.12 0.81
C ARG A 87 -19.20 5.94 2.02
N PHE A 88 -17.98 6.48 1.96
CA PHE A 88 -16.97 6.27 2.99
C PHE A 88 -16.63 7.53 3.78
N VAL A 89 -17.34 8.64 3.56
CA VAL A 89 -17.03 9.93 4.19
C VAL A 89 -16.98 9.85 5.72
N GLU A 90 -17.92 9.16 6.33
CA GLU A 90 -17.99 9.05 7.79
C GLU A 90 -16.81 8.22 8.37
N GLU A 91 -16.35 7.22 7.64
CA GLU A 91 -15.19 6.43 8.03
C GLU A 91 -13.88 7.22 7.82
N LEU A 92 -13.75 7.89 6.67
CA LEU A 92 -12.55 8.65 6.31
C LEU A 92 -12.31 9.84 7.26
N ARG A 93 -13.37 10.43 7.83
CA ARG A 93 -13.28 11.48 8.85
C ARG A 93 -12.59 11.02 10.13
N LEU A 94 -12.63 9.74 10.43
CA LEU A 94 -11.98 9.19 11.61
C LEU A 94 -10.46 9.08 11.46
N TYR A 95 -9.96 9.13 10.23
CA TYR A 95 -8.54 8.97 9.94
C TYR A 95 -7.85 10.34 9.80
N ARG A 96 -6.82 10.60 10.61
CA ARG A 96 -6.05 11.86 10.52
C ARG A 96 -5.42 12.07 9.14
N GLY A 97 -5.05 10.99 8.44
CA GLY A 97 -4.53 10.99 7.09
C GLY A 97 -5.58 10.81 6.00
N GLY A 98 -6.89 10.79 6.34
CA GLY A 98 -7.98 10.60 5.41
C GLY A 98 -7.80 9.38 4.51
N ILE A 99 -7.99 9.59 3.20
CA ILE A 99 -7.85 8.53 2.21
C ILE A 99 -6.44 7.93 2.15
N PHE A 100 -5.40 8.73 2.43
CA PHE A 100 -4.03 8.24 2.44
C PHE A 100 -3.82 7.18 3.53
N PHE A 101 -4.32 7.43 4.74
CA PHE A 101 -4.25 6.46 5.83
C PHE A 101 -5.01 5.17 5.53
N GLU A 102 -6.17 5.28 4.88
CA GLU A 102 -7.00 4.13 4.52
C GLU A 102 -6.31 3.23 3.48
N MET A 103 -5.71 3.82 2.43
CA MET A 103 -5.26 3.09 1.25
C MET A 103 -3.76 2.81 1.20
N ALA A 104 -2.91 3.77 1.64
CA ALA A 104 -1.48 3.71 1.39
C ALA A 104 -0.78 2.52 2.06
N GLY A 105 -1.34 1.98 3.14
CA GLY A 105 -0.75 0.86 3.87
C GLY A 105 -0.39 -0.34 2.98
N HIS A 106 -1.19 -0.63 1.97
CA HIS A 106 -0.94 -1.73 1.03
C HIS A 106 0.34 -1.54 0.21
N VAL A 107 0.58 -0.32 -0.28
CA VAL A 107 1.78 -0.03 -1.09
C VAL A 107 2.98 0.34 -0.25
N ILE A 108 2.79 0.95 0.93
CA ILE A 108 3.86 1.14 1.90
C ILE A 108 4.46 -0.22 2.30
N ASP A 109 3.62 -1.21 2.53
CA ASP A 109 4.09 -2.57 2.81
C ASP A 109 4.94 -3.14 1.67
N MET A 110 4.48 -3.02 0.42
CA MET A 110 5.23 -3.46 -0.75
C MET A 110 6.54 -2.71 -0.92
N MET A 111 6.52 -1.39 -0.79
CA MET A 111 7.70 -0.54 -0.86
C MET A 111 8.75 -0.94 0.19
N MET A 112 8.34 -1.12 1.46
CA MET A 112 9.23 -1.54 2.54
C MET A 112 9.78 -2.94 2.35
N ARG A 113 9.05 -3.84 1.72
CA ARG A 113 9.53 -5.18 1.37
C ARG A 113 10.60 -5.16 0.29
N ILE A 114 10.61 -4.15 -0.56
CA ILE A 114 11.57 -3.97 -1.67
C ILE A 114 12.76 -3.13 -1.22
N LEU A 115 12.51 -1.98 -0.59
CA LEU A 115 13.54 -0.98 -0.27
C LEU A 115 14.00 -1.01 1.20
N GLY A 116 13.31 -1.75 2.07
CA GLY A 116 13.54 -1.71 3.53
C GLY A 116 12.82 -0.54 4.20
N PRO A 117 13.16 -0.19 5.45
CA PRO A 117 12.56 0.93 6.17
C PRO A 117 13.06 2.26 5.61
N PRO A 118 12.17 3.26 5.40
CA PRO A 118 12.58 4.60 5.01
C PRO A 118 13.28 5.34 6.16
N ARG A 119 14.13 6.31 5.82
CA ARG A 119 14.80 7.20 6.78
C ARG A 119 13.92 8.38 7.20
N ALA A 120 13.11 8.88 6.27
CA ALA A 120 12.19 9.99 6.49
C ALA A 120 10.97 9.85 5.59
N VAL A 121 9.90 10.58 5.94
CA VAL A 121 8.70 10.73 5.12
C VAL A 121 8.22 12.17 5.16
N THR A 122 7.91 12.72 3.98
CA THR A 122 7.33 14.05 3.81
C THR A 122 5.93 13.90 3.20
N PRO A 123 4.85 14.15 3.97
CA PRO A 123 3.49 14.05 3.49
C PRO A 123 2.98 15.39 2.94
N PHE A 124 2.12 15.30 1.93
CA PHE A 124 1.30 16.39 1.39
C PHE A 124 -0.16 15.90 1.41
N LEU A 125 -0.93 16.37 2.37
CA LEU A 125 -2.33 15.99 2.55
C LEU A 125 -3.21 17.21 2.34
N GLY A 126 -4.22 17.08 1.49
CA GLY A 126 -5.13 18.18 1.15
C GLY A 126 -6.56 17.72 1.06
N HIS A 127 -7.46 18.72 1.16
CA HIS A 127 -8.86 18.58 0.84
C HIS A 127 -9.15 19.43 -0.39
N HIS A 128 -9.57 18.79 -1.48
CA HIS A 128 -9.77 19.43 -2.79
C HIS A 128 -11.19 19.27 -3.34
N HIS A 129 -12.02 18.46 -2.69
CA HIS A 129 -13.43 18.33 -3.06
C HIS A 129 -14.20 19.61 -2.72
N GLU A 130 -15.16 20.00 -3.58
CA GLU A 130 -15.98 21.21 -3.38
C GLU A 130 -16.88 21.16 -2.14
N LYS A 131 -17.33 19.96 -1.74
CA LYS A 131 -18.09 19.77 -0.50
C LYS A 131 -17.16 20.03 0.70
N PRO A 132 -17.63 20.79 1.72
CA PRO A 132 -16.88 20.96 2.95
C PRO A 132 -16.53 19.58 3.54
N GLY A 133 -15.27 19.25 3.56
CA GLY A 133 -14.78 17.95 4.03
C GLY A 133 -14.02 18.08 5.33
N ALA A 134 -14.10 17.06 6.15
CA ALA A 134 -13.38 16.98 7.40
C ALA A 134 -12.17 16.03 7.32
N PHE A 135 -11.77 15.62 6.13
CA PHE A 135 -10.64 14.71 5.92
C PHE A 135 -9.83 15.05 4.68
N ALA A 136 -8.60 14.56 4.62
CA ALA A 136 -7.77 14.67 3.42
C ALA A 136 -8.28 13.67 2.35
N ASP A 137 -8.77 14.20 1.22
CA ASP A 137 -9.29 13.44 0.09
C ASP A 137 -8.25 13.22 -1.02
N ASN A 138 -7.10 13.86 -0.88
CA ASN A 138 -5.94 13.70 -1.74
C ASN A 138 -4.68 13.71 -0.90
N GLY A 139 -3.83 12.69 -1.09
CA GLY A 139 -2.61 12.55 -0.33
C GLY A 139 -1.45 12.09 -1.21
N ILE A 140 -0.31 12.75 -1.03
CA ILE A 140 0.96 12.35 -1.61
C ILE A 140 1.97 12.26 -0.47
N ALA A 141 2.83 11.24 -0.48
CA ALA A 141 3.95 11.18 0.43
C ALA A 141 5.22 10.75 -0.29
N ILE A 142 6.32 11.40 0.04
CA ILE A 142 7.67 11.06 -0.42
C ILE A 142 8.40 10.40 0.74
N PHE A 143 8.87 9.18 0.51
CA PHE A 143 9.64 8.37 1.44
C PHE A 143 11.11 8.37 1.02
N GLU A 144 11.98 8.76 1.92
CA GLU A 144 13.42 8.85 1.68
C GLU A 144 14.13 7.58 2.16
N PHE A 145 14.86 6.95 1.25
CA PHE A 145 15.74 5.82 1.53
C PHE A 145 17.20 6.23 1.29
N GLU A 146 18.15 5.36 1.60
CA GLU A 146 19.57 5.67 1.41
C GLU A 146 19.94 5.97 -0.05
N HIS A 147 19.33 5.25 -0.98
CA HIS A 147 19.64 5.33 -2.41
C HIS A 147 18.41 5.40 -3.29
N ALA A 148 17.23 5.59 -2.71
CA ALA A 148 15.97 5.57 -3.45
C ALA A 148 14.95 6.55 -2.86
N TRP A 149 13.97 6.89 -3.68
CA TRP A 149 12.77 7.60 -3.27
C TRP A 149 11.55 6.73 -3.51
N GLY A 150 10.64 6.70 -2.54
CA GLY A 150 9.29 6.15 -2.70
C GLY A 150 8.31 7.30 -2.82
N ILE A 151 7.45 7.26 -3.86
CA ILE A 151 6.42 8.28 -4.09
C ILE A 151 5.08 7.57 -4.10
N ILE A 152 4.21 7.90 -3.15
CA ILE A 152 2.89 7.28 -3.05
C ILE A 152 1.82 8.37 -3.17
N GLU A 153 0.90 8.17 -4.12
CA GLU A 153 -0.23 9.06 -4.38
C GLU A 153 -1.54 8.32 -4.14
N VAL A 154 -2.45 8.93 -3.38
CA VAL A 154 -3.76 8.36 -3.06
C VAL A 154 -4.86 9.41 -3.14
N PRO A 155 -5.40 9.69 -4.33
CA PRO A 155 -6.60 10.52 -4.50
C PRO A 155 -7.89 9.69 -4.42
N ILE A 156 -9.00 10.30 -3.97
CA ILE A 156 -10.37 9.74 -4.06
C ILE A 156 -11.26 10.55 -5.02
N LEU A 157 -10.68 11.43 -5.80
CA LEU A 157 -11.41 12.38 -6.65
C LEU A 157 -11.47 11.96 -8.13
N GLU A 158 -11.20 10.71 -8.45
CA GLU A 158 -11.24 10.21 -9.82
C GLU A 158 -12.69 9.99 -10.28
N ILE A 159 -13.05 10.55 -11.42
CA ILE A 159 -14.40 10.37 -12.01
C ILE A 159 -14.54 8.94 -12.54
N VAL A 160 -13.49 8.43 -13.14
CA VAL A 160 -13.36 7.01 -13.53
C VAL A 160 -12.11 6.52 -12.88
N THR A 161 -12.22 5.47 -12.09
CA THR A 161 -11.06 4.91 -11.40
C THR A 161 -9.97 4.56 -12.41
N ALA A 162 -8.98 5.41 -12.50
CA ALA A 162 -7.77 5.12 -13.26
C ALA A 162 -7.09 3.89 -12.66
N SER A 163 -6.29 3.22 -13.45
CA SER A 163 -5.57 2.04 -13.01
C SER A 163 -4.67 2.36 -11.82
N ARG A 164 -4.80 1.57 -10.78
CA ARG A 164 -3.81 1.54 -9.71
C ARG A 164 -2.52 1.00 -10.27
N ARG A 165 -1.41 1.63 -9.94
CA ARG A 165 -0.12 1.36 -10.55
C ARG A 165 0.97 1.30 -9.50
N ILE A 166 1.89 0.35 -9.66
CA ILE A 166 3.12 0.24 -8.87
C ILE A 166 4.29 0.10 -9.84
N GLU A 167 5.36 0.84 -9.59
CA GLU A 167 6.55 0.83 -10.40
C GLU A 167 7.79 0.68 -9.52
N VAL A 168 8.82 0.03 -10.04
CA VAL A 168 10.14 -0.09 -9.41
C VAL A 168 11.19 0.16 -10.47
N TYR A 169 12.05 1.14 -10.23
CA TYR A 169 13.13 1.50 -11.13
C TYR A 169 14.48 1.23 -10.49
N GLY A 170 15.35 0.58 -11.23
CA GLY A 170 16.71 0.27 -10.84
C GLY A 170 17.72 0.55 -11.96
N THR A 171 19.00 0.50 -11.62
CA THR A 171 20.10 0.86 -12.55
C THR A 171 20.29 -0.13 -13.69
N LYS A 172 19.67 -1.31 -13.65
CA LYS A 172 19.77 -2.35 -14.69
C LYS A 172 18.41 -2.76 -15.26
N GLY A 173 17.33 -2.14 -14.81
CA GLY A 173 16.01 -2.43 -15.30
C GLY A 173 14.91 -1.83 -14.47
N ALA A 174 13.69 -2.06 -14.90
CA ALA A 174 12.49 -1.62 -14.20
C ALA A 174 11.42 -2.70 -14.26
N CYS A 175 10.49 -2.63 -13.34
CA CYS A 175 9.34 -3.51 -13.26
C CYS A 175 8.09 -2.67 -12.94
N VAL A 176 7.04 -2.81 -13.74
CA VAL A 176 5.82 -2.01 -13.63
C VAL A 176 4.61 -2.94 -13.58
N ILE A 177 3.72 -2.70 -12.64
CA ILE A 177 2.36 -3.23 -12.62
C ILE A 177 1.44 -2.10 -13.07
N PRO A 178 1.05 -2.04 -14.36
CA PRO A 178 0.29 -0.92 -14.89
C PRO A 178 -1.16 -0.90 -14.40
N HIS A 179 -1.68 -2.08 -14.05
CA HIS A 179 -3.07 -2.25 -13.61
C HIS A 179 -3.13 -3.18 -12.40
N LEU A 180 -3.03 -2.61 -11.22
CA LEU A 180 -3.26 -3.33 -9.98
C LEU A 180 -4.77 -3.31 -9.69
N GLY A 181 -5.44 -4.45 -9.83
CA GLY A 181 -6.89 -4.55 -9.79
C GLY A 181 -7.56 -3.79 -8.64
N SER A 182 -8.60 -3.03 -8.97
CA SER A 182 -9.59 -2.53 -8.03
C SER A 182 -10.85 -3.41 -8.15
N GLY A 183 -11.72 -3.41 -7.13
CA GLY A 183 -12.88 -4.30 -7.06
C GLY A 183 -13.80 -4.31 -8.29
N HIS A 184 -13.87 -3.21 -9.07
CA HIS A 184 -14.62 -3.14 -10.32
C HIS A 184 -13.84 -3.62 -11.55
N LEU A 185 -12.51 -3.65 -11.50
CA LEU A 185 -11.64 -4.18 -12.56
C LEU A 185 -11.18 -5.62 -12.28
N ALA A 186 -11.47 -6.14 -11.09
CA ALA A 186 -11.09 -7.50 -10.67
C ALA A 186 -11.68 -8.60 -11.57
N ASN A 187 -12.72 -8.31 -12.34
CA ASN A 187 -13.27 -9.23 -13.35
C ASN A 187 -12.41 -9.36 -14.61
N LYS A 188 -11.38 -8.51 -14.78
CA LYS A 188 -10.34 -8.73 -15.78
C LYS A 188 -9.11 -9.25 -15.04
N ASN A 189 -9.07 -10.56 -14.84
CA ASN A 189 -7.99 -11.31 -14.17
C ASN A 189 -6.61 -11.21 -14.84
N ILE A 190 -6.32 -10.16 -15.59
CA ILE A 190 -5.05 -9.98 -16.26
C ILE A 190 -4.28 -8.93 -15.46
N GLN A 191 -3.58 -9.41 -14.45
CA GLN A 191 -2.54 -8.64 -13.78
C GLN A 191 -1.25 -8.89 -14.54
N THR A 192 -0.88 -7.96 -15.39
CA THR A 192 0.36 -8.02 -16.16
C THR A 192 1.47 -7.31 -15.42
N VAL A 193 2.68 -7.79 -15.61
CA VAL A 193 3.91 -7.12 -15.19
C VAL A 193 4.70 -6.78 -16.42
N GLU A 194 5.10 -5.55 -16.55
CA GLU A 194 5.99 -5.07 -17.59
C GLU A 194 7.41 -4.96 -17.04
N VAL A 195 8.40 -5.50 -17.76
CA VAL A 195 9.80 -5.52 -17.33
C VAL A 195 10.67 -4.93 -18.43
N ALA A 196 11.49 -3.95 -18.06
CA ALA A 196 12.59 -3.46 -18.90
C ALA A 196 13.92 -3.97 -18.33
N ARG A 197 14.88 -4.32 -19.20
CA ARG A 197 16.19 -4.85 -18.80
C ARG A 197 17.31 -4.19 -19.56
N GLU A 198 18.44 -4.02 -18.91
CA GLU A 198 19.68 -3.55 -19.54
C GLU A 198 20.01 -4.37 -20.79
N GLY A 199 20.35 -3.69 -21.89
CA GLY A 199 20.71 -4.31 -23.17
C GLY A 199 19.55 -4.85 -24.01
N LYS A 200 18.29 -4.69 -23.57
CA LYS A 200 17.09 -5.00 -24.36
C LYS A 200 16.31 -3.74 -24.69
N ALA A 201 15.84 -3.62 -25.92
CA ALA A 201 14.97 -2.52 -26.32
C ALA A 201 13.52 -2.81 -25.91
N GLY A 202 12.86 -1.82 -25.27
CA GLY A 202 11.44 -1.87 -24.94
C GLY A 202 11.10 -2.63 -23.65
N TRP A 203 9.78 -2.79 -23.44
CA TRP A 203 9.19 -3.48 -22.32
C TRP A 203 8.70 -4.86 -22.72
N GLU A 204 8.96 -5.84 -21.88
CA GLU A 204 8.47 -7.21 -22.00
C GLU A 204 7.31 -7.39 -21.04
N GLN A 205 6.17 -7.85 -21.51
CA GLN A 205 5.03 -8.22 -20.68
C GLN A 205 5.16 -9.68 -20.25
N ILE A 206 4.95 -9.94 -18.97
CA ILE A 206 5.02 -11.26 -18.34
C ILE A 206 3.80 -11.55 -17.47
#